data_ec15d9020ecdb29a84e4ef8c6c643672
#
_entry.id   ec15d9020ecdb29a84e4ef8c6c643672
#
_cell.length_a   1.000
_cell.length_b   1.000
_cell.length_c   1.000
_cell.angle_alpha   90.00
_cell.angle_beta   90.00
_cell.angle_gamma   90.00
#
_symmetry.space_group_name_H-M   'P 1'
#
loop_
_entity.id
_entity.type
_entity.pdbx_description
1 polymer ?
#
loop_
_entity_poly.entity_id
_entity_poly.type
_entity_poly.pdbx_seq_one_letter_code
_entity_poly.pdbx_strand_id
1 'polypeptide(L)'
;MPLFLFIVVKVQNILDILQEIAPLDLAQSWDNVGLLVGNPAGQVSSILLALDPTTALLAEAEQCHAELIITHHPALFHPLKSLRSDCPTEKFLFAAVQAGIHIIGCHTNLDAACGGVNDVLAQLLNLQSTVPLLPDREGKETGVKTGLGRIGMLAEPVVPEFFLQQLERAISPPWLLEAGPRPDTVAQVAVCGGSCSDVSAQALEAGADVFLTSEVKHDIARWAEEAGLWLLDGGHFATEYPAMEGLRQLLVSSLEMSAMDVQVQCIHQEPPLRLVAGA
;
A
#
# COMPACT_ATOMS: atom_id res chain seq x y z
N MET A 1 -23.38 -26.02 -29.30
CA MET A 1 -22.60 -25.55 -28.14
C MET A 1 -21.94 -24.24 -28.56
N PRO A 2 -22.17 -23.13 -27.89
CA PRO A 2 -21.40 -21.92 -28.19
C PRO A 2 -19.93 -22.20 -27.84
N LEU A 3 -19.03 -21.97 -28.80
CA LEU A 3 -17.59 -21.88 -28.52
C LEU A 3 -17.41 -20.66 -27.59
N PHE A 4 -17.21 -20.89 -26.32
CA PHE A 4 -16.62 -19.87 -25.46
C PHE A 4 -15.18 -19.66 -25.96
N LEU A 5 -14.94 -18.58 -26.66
CA LEU A 5 -13.59 -18.10 -26.90
C LEU A 5 -13.03 -17.72 -25.52
N PHE A 6 -12.21 -18.57 -24.93
CA PHE A 6 -11.44 -18.19 -23.75
C PHE A 6 -10.49 -17.07 -24.17
N ILE A 7 -10.67 -15.90 -23.60
CA ILE A 7 -9.76 -14.78 -23.78
C ILE A 7 -8.45 -15.18 -23.09
N VAL A 8 -7.37 -15.32 -23.85
CA VAL A 8 -6.03 -15.52 -23.28
C VAL A 8 -5.59 -14.18 -22.69
N VAL A 9 -5.56 -14.10 -21.36
CA VAL A 9 -5.13 -12.90 -20.65
C VAL A 9 -3.61 -12.80 -20.68
N LYS A 10 -3.09 -11.62 -20.89
CA LYS A 10 -1.65 -11.32 -20.92
C LYS A 10 -1.28 -10.36 -19.81
N VAL A 11 0.00 -10.34 -19.45
CA VAL A 11 0.55 -9.34 -18.52
C VAL A 11 0.16 -7.92 -18.92
N GLN A 12 0.14 -7.59 -20.23
CA GLN A 12 -0.29 -6.28 -20.72
C GLN A 12 -1.74 -5.96 -20.32
N ASN A 13 -2.66 -6.91 -20.37
CA ASN A 13 -4.04 -6.66 -19.95
C ASN A 13 -4.14 -6.33 -18.46
N ILE A 14 -3.30 -6.96 -17.64
CA ILE A 14 -3.23 -6.65 -16.21
C ILE A 14 -2.62 -5.26 -15.98
N LEU A 15 -1.58 -4.88 -16.75
CA LEU A 15 -1.02 -3.53 -16.70
C LEU A 15 -2.05 -2.47 -17.10
N ASP A 16 -2.86 -2.73 -18.13
CA ASP A 16 -3.92 -1.81 -18.56
C ASP A 16 -4.97 -1.63 -17.46
N ILE A 17 -5.39 -2.71 -16.79
CA ILE A 17 -6.30 -2.65 -15.63
C ILE A 17 -5.66 -1.88 -14.46
N LEU A 18 -4.40 -2.15 -14.14
CA LEU A 18 -3.69 -1.45 -13.06
C LEU A 18 -3.50 0.03 -13.38
N GLN A 19 -3.36 0.40 -14.66
CA GLN A 19 -3.34 1.81 -15.09
C GLN A 19 -4.67 2.52 -14.81
N GLU A 20 -5.80 1.83 -14.80
CA GLU A 20 -7.10 2.39 -14.42
C GLU A 20 -7.26 2.47 -12.88
N ILE A 21 -6.74 1.47 -12.15
CA ILE A 21 -6.84 1.41 -10.68
C ILE A 21 -5.86 2.39 -10.01
N ALA A 22 -4.60 2.35 -10.41
CA ALA A 22 -3.49 3.12 -9.86
C ALA A 22 -2.58 3.61 -10.98
N PRO A 23 -2.95 4.70 -11.67
CA PRO A 23 -2.20 5.27 -12.78
C PRO A 23 -0.71 5.46 -12.45
N LEU A 24 0.17 5.10 -13.37
CA LEU A 24 1.62 5.23 -13.16
C LEU A 24 2.06 6.69 -12.93
N ASP A 25 1.33 7.65 -13.50
CA ASP A 25 1.60 9.08 -13.36
C ASP A 25 1.37 9.60 -11.92
N LEU A 26 0.69 8.84 -11.08
CA LEU A 26 0.54 9.16 -9.66
C LEU A 26 1.78 8.79 -8.84
N ALA A 27 2.71 8.02 -9.39
CA ALA A 27 3.93 7.64 -8.69
C ALA A 27 4.84 8.84 -8.43
N GLN A 28 5.52 8.80 -7.29
CA GLN A 28 6.55 9.77 -6.97
C GLN A 28 7.71 9.65 -7.98
N SER A 29 8.32 10.77 -8.34
CA SER A 29 9.35 10.83 -9.39
C SER A 29 10.61 9.99 -9.14
N TRP A 30 10.85 9.60 -7.90
CA TRP A 30 11.97 8.75 -7.48
C TRP A 30 11.60 7.26 -7.46
N ASP A 31 10.31 6.92 -7.62
CA ASP A 31 9.81 5.57 -7.49
C ASP A 31 9.99 4.74 -8.76
N ASN A 32 9.83 3.41 -8.63
CA ASN A 32 9.93 2.47 -9.74
C ASN A 32 8.74 1.50 -9.72
N VAL A 33 7.71 1.83 -10.48
CA VAL A 33 6.43 1.10 -10.53
C VAL A 33 6.17 0.49 -11.91
N GLY A 34 5.19 -0.39 -12.01
CA GLY A 34 4.83 -1.09 -13.25
C GLY A 34 5.56 -2.42 -13.41
N LEU A 35 5.75 -2.90 -14.63
CA LEU A 35 6.39 -4.19 -14.91
C LEU A 35 7.89 -4.13 -14.65
N LEU A 36 8.34 -4.74 -13.57
CA LEU A 36 9.74 -4.75 -13.14
C LEU A 36 10.53 -5.96 -13.67
N VAL A 37 9.85 -7.11 -13.78
CA VAL A 37 10.42 -8.35 -14.35
C VAL A 37 9.38 -8.99 -15.25
N GLY A 38 9.76 -9.38 -16.47
CA GLY A 38 8.92 -10.22 -17.31
C GLY A 38 8.67 -9.70 -18.72
N ASN A 39 7.61 -10.25 -19.33
CA ASN A 39 7.23 -9.99 -20.70
C ASN A 39 5.76 -9.54 -20.77
N PRO A 40 5.43 -8.34 -21.30
CA PRO A 40 4.05 -7.88 -21.46
C PRO A 40 3.15 -8.84 -22.26
N ALA A 41 3.74 -9.63 -23.16
CA ALA A 41 3.01 -10.63 -23.96
C ALA A 41 2.85 -11.99 -23.25
N GLY A 42 3.42 -12.16 -22.03
CA GLY A 42 3.29 -13.37 -21.21
C GLY A 42 1.82 -13.65 -20.87
N GLN A 43 1.43 -14.92 -20.86
CA GLN A 43 0.09 -15.35 -20.48
C GLN A 43 -0.04 -15.36 -18.94
N VAL A 44 -1.23 -15.03 -18.44
CA VAL A 44 -1.55 -14.99 -17.02
C VAL A 44 -2.89 -15.65 -16.78
N SER A 45 -2.91 -16.65 -15.93
CA SER A 45 -4.11 -17.31 -15.42
C SER A 45 -4.24 -17.22 -13.92
N SER A 46 -3.13 -16.94 -13.21
CA SER A 46 -3.07 -16.83 -11.76
C SER A 46 -2.14 -15.70 -11.33
N ILE A 47 -2.62 -14.89 -10.39
CA ILE A 47 -1.94 -13.72 -9.83
C ILE A 47 -1.83 -13.86 -8.32
N LEU A 48 -0.65 -13.64 -7.75
CA LEU A 48 -0.46 -13.45 -6.33
C LEU A 48 -0.22 -11.98 -6.00
N LEU A 49 -0.89 -11.50 -4.97
CA LEU A 49 -0.71 -10.16 -4.39
C LEU A 49 0.01 -10.28 -3.05
N ALA A 50 0.96 -9.40 -2.81
CA ALA A 50 1.72 -9.33 -1.57
C ALA A 50 2.20 -7.90 -1.29
N LEU A 51 2.50 -7.59 -0.03
CA LEU A 51 3.12 -6.31 0.31
C LEU A 51 4.59 -6.32 -0.13
N ASP A 52 5.33 -7.34 0.28
CA ASP A 52 6.78 -7.42 0.13
C ASP A 52 7.23 -8.50 -0.87
N PRO A 53 8.21 -8.20 -1.76
CA PRO A 53 8.82 -9.16 -2.67
C PRO A 53 9.82 -10.06 -1.93
N THR A 54 9.35 -11.18 -1.37
CA THR A 54 10.18 -12.12 -0.61
C THR A 54 10.44 -13.42 -1.36
N THR A 55 11.53 -14.13 -1.04
CA THR A 55 11.79 -15.46 -1.62
C THR A 55 10.74 -16.50 -1.21
N ALA A 56 10.08 -16.32 -0.07
CA ALA A 56 8.95 -17.15 0.34
C ALA A 56 7.75 -16.98 -0.60
N LEU A 57 7.47 -15.73 -1.02
CA LEU A 57 6.42 -15.42 -1.99
C LEU A 57 6.65 -16.12 -3.35
N LEU A 58 7.90 -16.23 -3.80
CA LEU A 58 8.20 -16.98 -5.03
C LEU A 58 7.93 -18.48 -4.88
N ALA A 59 8.27 -19.07 -3.73
CA ALA A 59 7.96 -20.47 -3.47
C ALA A 59 6.45 -20.75 -3.45
N GLU A 60 5.66 -19.83 -2.89
CA GLU A 60 4.19 -19.87 -2.96
C GLU A 60 3.69 -19.77 -4.40
N ALA A 61 4.25 -18.84 -5.19
CA ALA A 61 3.88 -18.68 -6.61
C ALA A 61 4.14 -19.95 -7.43
N GLU A 62 5.27 -20.61 -7.23
CA GLU A 62 5.58 -21.89 -7.87
C GLU A 62 4.58 -22.98 -7.46
N GLN A 63 4.21 -23.06 -6.17
CA GLN A 63 3.24 -24.04 -5.67
C GLN A 63 1.83 -23.82 -6.22
N CYS A 64 1.40 -22.56 -6.36
CA CYS A 64 0.08 -22.19 -6.90
C CYS A 64 0.08 -22.10 -8.43
N HIS A 65 1.21 -22.31 -9.09
CA HIS A 65 1.38 -22.11 -10.53
C HIS A 65 1.01 -20.68 -10.98
N ALA A 66 1.32 -19.67 -10.17
CA ALA A 66 1.07 -18.29 -10.51
C ALA A 66 2.15 -17.77 -11.48
N GLU A 67 1.71 -17.17 -12.58
CA GLU A 67 2.60 -16.60 -13.59
C GLU A 67 2.96 -15.15 -13.30
N LEU A 68 2.16 -14.47 -12.45
CA LEU A 68 2.34 -13.05 -12.12
C LEU A 68 2.26 -12.83 -10.61
N ILE A 69 3.21 -12.04 -10.10
CA ILE A 69 3.18 -11.48 -8.76
C ILE A 69 3.03 -9.97 -8.89
N ILE A 70 2.14 -9.40 -8.10
CA ILE A 70 2.01 -7.95 -7.92
C ILE A 70 2.35 -7.63 -6.47
N THR A 71 3.35 -6.76 -6.25
CA THR A 71 3.73 -6.33 -4.91
C THR A 71 3.48 -4.82 -4.75
N HIS A 72 3.21 -4.40 -3.51
CA HIS A 72 3.23 -2.99 -3.18
C HIS A 72 4.66 -2.47 -3.24
N HIS A 73 5.55 -3.00 -2.43
CA HIS A 73 6.95 -2.62 -2.47
C HIS A 73 7.63 -3.12 -3.75
N PRO A 74 8.32 -2.25 -4.51
CA PRO A 74 8.94 -2.64 -5.75
C PRO A 74 10.11 -3.58 -5.54
N ALA A 75 10.10 -4.71 -6.24
CA ALA A 75 11.19 -5.70 -6.20
C ALA A 75 12.52 -5.14 -6.74
N LEU A 76 12.45 -4.08 -7.51
CA LEU A 76 13.58 -3.37 -8.10
C LEU A 76 13.42 -1.87 -7.81
N PHE A 77 13.89 -1.43 -6.62
CA PHE A 77 13.76 -0.03 -6.20
C PHE A 77 14.88 0.86 -6.78
N HIS A 78 16.11 0.34 -6.82
CA HIS A 78 17.27 1.04 -7.37
C HIS A 78 17.88 0.27 -8.54
N PRO A 79 18.52 0.96 -9.51
CA PRO A 79 19.22 0.30 -10.60
C PRO A 79 20.25 -0.71 -10.09
N LEU A 80 20.21 -1.93 -10.64
CA LEU A 80 21.16 -2.98 -10.28
C LEU A 80 22.48 -2.82 -11.05
N LYS A 81 23.60 -3.09 -10.38
CA LYS A 81 24.92 -3.22 -11.00
C LYS A 81 25.22 -4.67 -11.38
N SER A 82 24.54 -5.62 -10.78
CA SER A 82 24.65 -7.04 -11.01
C SER A 82 23.30 -7.72 -10.76
N LEU A 83 23.15 -8.96 -11.17
CA LEU A 83 22.00 -9.81 -10.83
C LEU A 83 22.53 -11.18 -10.41
N ARG A 84 22.61 -11.40 -9.09
CA ARG A 84 23.27 -12.58 -8.51
C ARG A 84 22.36 -13.30 -7.52
N SER A 85 22.43 -14.62 -7.51
CA SER A 85 21.63 -15.48 -6.61
C SER A 85 22.16 -15.50 -5.16
N ASP A 86 23.41 -15.10 -4.94
CA ASP A 86 24.06 -15.05 -3.61
C ASP A 86 23.96 -13.68 -2.94
N CYS A 87 23.39 -12.68 -3.62
CA CYS A 87 23.15 -11.36 -3.05
C CYS A 87 21.70 -11.26 -2.51
N PRO A 88 21.49 -10.95 -1.21
CA PRO A 88 20.13 -10.91 -0.63
C PRO A 88 19.16 -9.99 -1.36
N THR A 89 19.61 -8.82 -1.83
CA THR A 89 18.78 -7.83 -2.54
C THR A 89 18.44 -8.24 -3.98
N GLU A 90 19.26 -9.09 -4.60
CA GLU A 90 19.11 -9.51 -5.99
C GLU A 90 18.49 -10.91 -6.11
N LYS A 91 18.55 -11.70 -5.02
CA LYS A 91 18.14 -13.11 -4.99
C LYS A 91 16.69 -13.31 -5.44
N PHE A 92 15.78 -12.46 -5.02
CA PHE A 92 14.38 -12.52 -5.42
C PHE A 92 14.22 -12.34 -6.93
N LEU A 93 14.82 -11.28 -7.50
CA LEU A 93 14.76 -10.98 -8.92
C LEU A 93 15.40 -12.10 -9.76
N PHE A 94 16.57 -12.61 -9.32
CA PHE A 94 17.24 -13.70 -9.99
C PHE A 94 16.35 -14.95 -10.04
N ALA A 95 15.73 -15.32 -8.93
CA ALA A 95 14.84 -16.46 -8.83
C ALA A 95 13.55 -16.27 -9.65
N ALA A 96 12.95 -15.07 -9.64
CA ALA A 96 11.77 -14.75 -10.46
C ALA A 96 12.05 -14.92 -11.96
N VAL A 97 13.21 -14.44 -12.43
CA VAL A 97 13.65 -14.61 -13.84
C VAL A 97 13.84 -16.08 -14.16
N GLN A 98 14.46 -16.88 -13.27
CA GLN A 98 14.66 -18.32 -13.49
C GLN A 98 13.34 -19.09 -13.53
N ALA A 99 12.38 -18.73 -12.68
CA ALA A 99 11.06 -19.36 -12.63
C ALA A 99 10.13 -18.90 -13.76
N GLY A 100 10.51 -17.85 -14.51
CA GLY A 100 9.65 -17.26 -15.54
C GLY A 100 8.44 -16.50 -14.98
N ILE A 101 8.47 -16.12 -13.69
CA ILE A 101 7.41 -15.38 -13.02
C ILE A 101 7.57 -13.89 -13.31
N HIS A 102 6.46 -13.26 -13.70
CA HIS A 102 6.39 -11.81 -13.94
C HIS A 102 6.20 -11.05 -12.63
N ILE A 103 6.81 -9.85 -12.50
CA ILE A 103 6.71 -9.03 -11.30
C ILE A 103 6.27 -7.63 -11.69
N ILE A 104 5.18 -7.17 -11.07
CA ILE A 104 4.69 -5.79 -11.16
C ILE A 104 4.79 -5.15 -9.78
N GLY A 105 5.25 -3.89 -9.72
CA GLY A 105 5.22 -3.04 -8.53
C GLY A 105 4.09 -2.02 -8.63
N CYS A 106 3.27 -1.90 -7.56
CA CYS A 106 2.25 -0.87 -7.38
C CYS A 106 2.50 -0.19 -6.03
N HIS A 107 3.34 0.82 -6.00
CA HIS A 107 3.86 1.46 -4.78
C HIS A 107 3.23 2.85 -4.57
N THR A 108 3.97 3.92 -4.72
CA THR A 108 3.46 5.27 -4.43
C THR A 108 2.31 5.70 -5.34
N ASN A 109 2.16 5.11 -6.52
CA ASN A 109 0.96 5.28 -7.34
C ASN A 109 -0.29 4.69 -6.67
N LEU A 110 -0.17 3.54 -5.97
CA LEU A 110 -1.27 2.96 -5.20
C LEU A 110 -1.54 3.75 -3.92
N ASP A 111 -0.49 4.33 -3.29
CA ASP A 111 -0.66 5.23 -2.14
C ASP A 111 -1.51 6.45 -2.47
N ALA A 112 -1.35 6.98 -3.69
CA ALA A 112 -2.04 8.18 -4.15
C ALA A 112 -3.40 7.91 -4.80
N ALA A 113 -3.65 6.69 -5.29
CA ALA A 113 -4.86 6.33 -6.03
C ALA A 113 -6.14 6.35 -5.17
N CYS A 114 -7.28 6.57 -5.84
CA CYS A 114 -8.60 6.32 -5.24
C CYS A 114 -8.78 4.82 -4.94
N GLY A 115 -9.20 4.49 -3.74
CA GLY A 115 -9.34 3.09 -3.29
C GLY A 115 -8.00 2.41 -3.00
N GLY A 116 -6.89 3.14 -3.05
CA GLY A 116 -5.55 2.65 -2.73
C GLY A 116 -5.27 2.60 -1.22
N VAL A 117 -3.98 2.53 -0.86
CA VAL A 117 -3.51 2.29 0.51
C VAL A 117 -4.17 3.22 1.53
N ASN A 118 -4.14 4.51 1.27
CA ASN A 118 -4.62 5.50 2.22
C ASN A 118 -6.15 5.56 2.31
N ASP A 119 -6.87 5.23 1.24
CA ASP A 119 -8.33 5.10 1.30
C ASP A 119 -8.75 3.87 2.10
N VAL A 120 -8.06 2.73 1.93
CA VAL A 120 -8.30 1.53 2.73
C VAL A 120 -8.03 1.80 4.22
N LEU A 121 -6.93 2.46 4.55
CA LEU A 121 -6.59 2.82 5.92
C LEU A 121 -7.66 3.75 6.53
N ALA A 122 -8.11 4.76 5.79
CA ALA A 122 -9.18 5.66 6.20
C ALA A 122 -10.53 4.93 6.40
N GLN A 123 -10.86 3.98 5.52
CA GLN A 123 -12.07 3.15 5.64
C GLN A 123 -12.03 2.25 6.88
N LEU A 124 -10.90 1.62 7.17
CA LEU A 124 -10.74 0.77 8.36
C LEU A 124 -10.95 1.56 9.67
N LEU A 125 -10.59 2.85 9.66
CA LEU A 125 -10.83 3.76 10.77
C LEU A 125 -12.22 4.41 10.74
N ASN A 126 -13.08 4.05 9.75
CA ASN A 126 -14.41 4.61 9.54
C ASN A 126 -14.42 6.14 9.37
N LEU A 127 -13.39 6.72 8.75
CA LEU A 127 -13.31 8.15 8.48
C LEU A 127 -14.34 8.56 7.42
N GLN A 128 -15.03 9.65 7.69
CA GLN A 128 -16.03 10.24 6.80
C GLN A 128 -15.47 11.47 6.09
N SER A 129 -16.05 11.79 4.92
CA SER A 129 -15.70 12.98 4.15
C SER A 129 -14.20 13.09 3.83
N THR A 130 -13.57 11.96 3.57
CA THR A 130 -12.14 11.88 3.31
C THR A 130 -11.73 12.64 2.06
N VAL A 131 -10.61 13.35 2.18
CA VAL A 131 -9.93 14.01 1.07
C VAL A 131 -8.43 13.70 1.13
N PRO A 132 -7.70 13.79 0.01
CA PRO A 132 -6.25 13.67 0.05
C PRO A 132 -5.62 14.69 0.99
N LEU A 133 -4.67 14.24 1.82
CA LEU A 133 -3.88 15.12 2.68
C LEU A 133 -2.97 16.01 1.81
N LEU A 134 -2.32 15.42 0.83
CA LEU A 134 -1.55 16.11 -0.20
C LEU A 134 -2.15 15.79 -1.57
N PRO A 135 -3.14 16.57 -2.04
CA PRO A 135 -3.72 16.35 -3.37
C PRO A 135 -2.65 16.56 -4.44
N ASP A 136 -2.61 15.66 -5.43
CA ASP A 136 -1.76 15.83 -6.59
C ASP A 136 -2.27 16.96 -7.52
N ARG A 137 -1.52 17.23 -8.60
CA ARG A 137 -1.87 18.32 -9.52
C ARG A 137 -3.16 18.02 -10.28
N GLU A 138 -3.33 16.78 -10.73
CA GLU A 138 -4.51 16.37 -11.50
C GLU A 138 -5.74 16.34 -10.61
N GLY A 139 -5.64 15.82 -9.39
CA GLY A 139 -6.70 15.83 -8.40
C GLY A 139 -7.19 17.24 -8.05
N LYS A 140 -6.29 18.24 -8.02
CA LYS A 140 -6.66 19.65 -7.82
C LYS A 140 -7.44 20.22 -9.00
N GLU A 141 -7.10 19.83 -10.23
CA GLU A 141 -7.73 20.38 -11.45
C GLU A 141 -9.06 19.68 -11.77
N THR A 142 -9.16 18.36 -11.57
CA THR A 142 -10.31 17.53 -11.96
C THR A 142 -11.31 17.30 -10.83
N GLY A 143 -10.90 17.53 -9.57
CA GLY A 143 -11.68 17.19 -8.38
C GLY A 143 -11.70 15.69 -8.05
N VAL A 144 -10.90 14.87 -8.75
CA VAL A 144 -10.69 13.46 -8.41
C VAL A 144 -9.88 13.40 -7.13
N LYS A 145 -10.22 12.47 -6.23
CA LYS A 145 -9.58 12.34 -4.90
C LYS A 145 -8.26 11.56 -4.97
N THR A 146 -7.32 12.01 -5.81
CA THR A 146 -5.97 11.45 -5.91
C THR A 146 -4.96 12.32 -5.15
N GLY A 147 -3.93 11.68 -4.61
CA GLY A 147 -2.89 12.33 -3.81
C GLY A 147 -2.51 11.53 -2.58
N LEU A 148 -1.39 11.91 -1.96
CA LEU A 148 -0.80 11.18 -0.84
C LEU A 148 -1.56 11.42 0.46
N GLY A 149 -1.74 10.35 1.25
CA GLY A 149 -2.44 10.39 2.53
C GLY A 149 -3.93 10.69 2.40
N ARG A 150 -4.63 10.61 3.51
CA ARG A 150 -6.04 11.03 3.64
C ARG A 150 -6.24 11.80 4.94
N ILE A 151 -7.17 12.74 4.92
CA ILE A 151 -7.70 13.37 6.12
C ILE A 151 -9.22 13.27 6.10
N GLY A 152 -9.83 12.98 7.23
CA GLY A 152 -11.28 12.81 7.37
C GLY A 152 -11.74 12.96 8.80
N MET A 153 -13.05 12.85 8.99
CA MET A 153 -13.69 13.03 10.29
C MET A 153 -14.16 11.69 10.85
N LEU A 154 -14.02 11.48 12.14
CA LEU A 154 -14.80 10.47 12.85
C LEU A 154 -16.29 10.87 12.86
N ALA A 155 -17.19 9.89 12.92
CA ALA A 155 -18.64 10.15 12.99
C ALA A 155 -19.01 11.00 14.21
N GLU A 156 -18.34 10.75 15.34
CA GLU A 156 -18.45 11.48 16.58
C GLU A 156 -17.05 11.66 17.19
N PRO A 157 -16.74 12.80 17.84
CA PRO A 157 -15.49 12.96 18.56
C PRO A 157 -15.36 11.90 19.67
N VAL A 158 -14.16 11.33 19.82
CA VAL A 158 -13.88 10.30 20.83
C VAL A 158 -12.68 10.69 21.69
N VAL A 159 -12.57 10.12 22.89
CA VAL A 159 -11.37 10.28 23.71
C VAL A 159 -10.20 9.49 23.10
N PRO A 160 -8.94 9.92 23.31
CA PRO A 160 -7.76 9.27 22.73
C PRO A 160 -7.66 7.77 22.99
N GLU A 161 -8.00 7.31 24.19
CA GLU A 161 -7.96 5.91 24.57
C GLU A 161 -8.92 5.05 23.74
N PHE A 162 -10.10 5.59 23.41
CA PHE A 162 -11.07 4.91 22.55
C PHE A 162 -10.59 4.86 21.10
N PHE A 163 -10.00 5.94 20.60
CA PHE A 163 -9.38 5.98 19.28
C PHE A 163 -8.27 4.94 19.15
N LEU A 164 -7.35 4.83 20.13
CA LEU A 164 -6.31 3.81 20.14
C LEU A 164 -6.88 2.39 20.09
N GLN A 165 -7.95 2.11 20.84
CA GLN A 165 -8.61 0.80 20.77
C GLN A 165 -9.24 0.51 19.40
N GLN A 166 -9.81 1.52 18.74
CA GLN A 166 -10.33 1.38 17.37
C GLN A 166 -9.18 1.10 16.40
N LEU A 167 -8.08 1.84 16.50
CA LEU A 167 -6.89 1.68 15.69
C LEU A 167 -6.28 0.27 15.83
N GLU A 168 -6.08 -0.20 17.07
CA GLU A 168 -5.58 -1.55 17.33
C GLU A 168 -6.45 -2.64 16.70
N ARG A 169 -7.77 -2.49 16.75
CA ARG A 169 -8.69 -3.45 16.10
C ARG A 169 -8.67 -3.36 14.58
N ALA A 170 -8.46 -2.16 14.03
CA ALA A 170 -8.53 -1.89 12.61
C ALA A 170 -7.33 -2.46 11.85
N ILE A 171 -6.12 -2.28 12.37
CA ILE A 171 -4.88 -2.64 11.67
C ILE A 171 -4.01 -3.66 12.42
N SER A 172 -4.37 -4.03 13.66
CA SER A 172 -3.64 -5.00 14.50
C SER A 172 -2.12 -4.74 14.49
N PRO A 173 -1.66 -3.52 14.84
CA PRO A 173 -0.27 -3.16 14.72
C PRO A 173 0.59 -3.94 15.71
N PRO A 174 1.83 -4.32 15.34
CA PRO A 174 2.73 -5.05 16.24
C PRO A 174 3.19 -4.19 17.43
N TRP A 175 3.07 -2.88 17.32
CA TRP A 175 3.29 -1.85 18.34
C TRP A 175 2.57 -0.57 17.95
N LEU A 176 2.36 0.30 18.92
CA LEU A 176 2.03 1.70 18.70
C LEU A 176 3.04 2.55 19.46
N LEU A 177 3.66 3.51 18.76
CA LEU A 177 4.46 4.55 19.39
C LEU A 177 3.74 5.90 19.21
N GLU A 178 3.96 6.81 20.14
CA GLU A 178 3.36 8.14 20.06
C GLU A 178 4.37 9.25 20.33
N ALA A 179 4.13 10.39 19.72
CA ALA A 179 4.83 11.63 20.01
C ALA A 179 3.85 12.81 20.00
N GLY A 180 4.23 13.89 20.68
CA GLY A 180 3.36 15.05 20.86
C GLY A 180 2.27 14.84 21.90
N PRO A 181 1.52 15.90 22.24
CA PRO A 181 0.49 15.83 23.26
C PRO A 181 -0.78 15.16 22.72
N ARG A 182 -1.40 14.32 23.55
CA ARG A 182 -2.74 13.79 23.23
C ARG A 182 -3.76 14.93 23.34
N PRO A 183 -4.67 15.07 22.35
CA PRO A 183 -5.77 16.03 22.44
C PRO A 183 -6.81 15.57 23.50
N ASP A 184 -7.68 16.49 23.95
CA ASP A 184 -8.80 16.10 24.82
C ASP A 184 -9.78 15.18 24.09
N THR A 185 -9.98 15.41 22.80
CA THR A 185 -10.84 14.60 21.92
C THR A 185 -10.22 14.49 20.53
N VAL A 186 -10.48 13.38 19.85
CA VAL A 186 -10.13 13.12 18.44
C VAL A 186 -11.40 13.23 17.61
N ALA A 187 -11.42 14.12 16.66
CA ALA A 187 -12.49 14.30 15.69
C ALA A 187 -11.96 14.22 14.26
N GLN A 188 -10.84 14.87 13.97
CA GLN A 188 -10.23 14.93 12.65
C GLN A 188 -8.93 14.13 12.62
N VAL A 189 -8.88 13.14 11.75
CA VAL A 189 -7.79 12.17 11.67
C VAL A 189 -7.12 12.27 10.31
N ALA A 190 -5.79 12.44 10.30
CA ALA A 190 -4.97 12.27 9.11
C ALA A 190 -4.30 10.90 9.15
N VAL A 191 -4.18 10.26 7.97
CA VAL A 191 -3.49 8.98 7.78
C VAL A 191 -2.58 9.03 6.56
N CYS A 192 -1.41 8.44 6.68
CA CYS A 192 -0.52 8.15 5.56
C CYS A 192 0.25 6.87 5.87
N GLY A 193 -0.11 5.77 5.19
CA GLY A 193 0.55 4.46 5.35
C GLY A 193 2.02 4.53 5.00
N GLY A 194 2.81 3.62 5.58
CA GLY A 194 4.25 3.57 5.36
C GLY A 194 5.04 4.73 5.96
N SER A 195 6.21 4.98 5.43
CA SER A 195 7.17 5.96 5.94
C SER A 195 6.83 7.37 5.46
N CYS A 196 5.82 8.00 6.06
CA CYS A 196 5.31 9.32 5.68
C CYS A 196 5.41 10.38 6.79
N SER A 197 6.27 10.21 7.80
CA SER A 197 6.39 11.17 8.89
C SER A 197 6.80 12.58 8.44
N ASP A 198 7.40 12.73 7.26
CA ASP A 198 7.82 14.02 6.68
C ASP A 198 6.63 14.93 6.31
N VAL A 199 5.39 14.40 6.23
CA VAL A 199 4.18 15.20 5.93
C VAL A 199 3.38 15.61 7.18
N SER A 200 3.97 15.47 8.37
CA SER A 200 3.31 15.83 9.65
C SER A 200 2.88 17.30 9.71
N ALA A 201 3.68 18.21 9.13
CA ALA A 201 3.32 19.63 9.10
C ALA A 201 2.04 19.89 8.29
N GLN A 202 1.87 19.20 7.18
CA GLN A 202 0.67 19.29 6.33
C GLN A 202 -0.56 18.69 7.04
N ALA A 203 -0.37 17.61 7.83
CA ALA A 203 -1.45 17.07 8.64
C ALA A 203 -1.94 18.09 9.70
N LEU A 204 -1.02 18.77 10.38
CA LEU A 204 -1.34 19.83 11.33
C LEU A 204 -2.03 21.04 10.63
N GLU A 205 -1.49 21.49 9.50
CA GLU A 205 -2.06 22.60 8.71
C GLU A 205 -3.47 22.28 8.21
N ALA A 206 -3.75 21.01 7.90
CA ALA A 206 -5.07 20.53 7.53
C ALA A 206 -6.04 20.40 8.72
N GLY A 207 -5.57 20.62 9.96
CA GLY A 207 -6.37 20.62 11.19
C GLY A 207 -6.55 19.24 11.81
N ALA A 208 -5.64 18.29 11.55
CA ALA A 208 -5.70 16.98 12.19
C ALA A 208 -5.46 17.07 13.70
N ASP A 209 -6.30 16.40 14.49
CA ASP A 209 -6.09 16.17 15.92
C ASP A 209 -5.02 15.10 16.16
N VAL A 210 -4.95 14.13 15.22
CA VAL A 210 -4.00 13.01 15.22
C VAL A 210 -3.55 12.69 13.80
N PHE A 211 -2.27 12.35 13.65
CA PHE A 211 -1.73 11.84 12.41
C PHE A 211 -1.16 10.43 12.59
N LEU A 212 -1.73 9.45 11.88
CA LEU A 212 -1.26 8.07 11.84
C LEU A 212 -0.35 7.85 10.64
N THR A 213 0.86 7.39 10.90
CA THR A 213 1.86 7.01 9.88
C THR A 213 2.78 5.92 10.42
N SER A 214 3.96 5.75 9.87
CA SER A 214 4.99 4.87 10.40
C SER A 214 6.40 5.43 10.21
N GLU A 215 7.39 4.76 10.85
CA GLU A 215 8.81 5.13 10.77
C GLU A 215 9.06 6.60 11.16
N VAL A 216 8.45 7.00 12.27
CA VAL A 216 8.57 8.37 12.78
C VAL A 216 10.02 8.68 13.15
N LYS A 217 10.60 9.66 12.44
CA LYS A 217 11.96 10.14 12.70
C LYS A 217 12.04 10.90 14.01
N HIS A 218 13.18 10.83 14.70
CA HIS A 218 13.38 11.47 16.00
C HIS A 218 13.13 12.99 15.99
N ASP A 219 13.62 13.67 14.96
CA ASP A 219 13.42 15.12 14.78
C ASP A 219 11.95 15.48 14.53
N ILE A 220 11.21 14.66 13.79
CA ILE A 220 9.77 14.82 13.57
C ILE A 220 9.00 14.59 14.89
N ALA A 221 9.39 13.59 15.69
CA ALA A 221 8.78 13.37 17.00
C ALA A 221 8.96 14.59 17.91
N ARG A 222 10.17 15.18 17.93
CA ARG A 222 10.43 16.42 18.70
C ARG A 222 9.66 17.62 18.16
N TRP A 223 9.56 17.74 16.83
CA TRP A 223 8.74 18.76 16.20
C TRP A 223 7.26 18.62 16.59
N ALA A 224 6.72 17.40 16.61
CA ALA A 224 5.33 17.15 16.98
C ALA A 224 5.01 17.56 18.43
N GLU A 225 5.96 17.35 19.37
CA GLU A 225 5.85 17.84 20.75
C GLU A 225 5.70 19.37 20.81
N GLU A 226 6.54 20.11 20.07
CA GLU A 226 6.52 21.57 20.05
C GLU A 226 5.33 22.14 19.26
N ALA A 227 4.93 21.45 18.19
CA ALA A 227 3.83 21.87 17.32
C ALA A 227 2.44 21.56 17.90
N GLY A 228 2.36 20.64 18.87
CA GLY A 228 1.09 20.23 19.49
C GLY A 228 0.29 19.22 18.66
N LEU A 229 0.93 18.48 17.74
CA LEU A 229 0.30 17.42 16.95
C LEU A 229 0.48 16.06 17.65
N TRP A 230 -0.63 15.34 17.87
CA TRP A 230 -0.53 13.95 18.31
C TRP A 230 -0.17 13.06 17.11
N LEU A 231 1.03 12.50 17.12
CA LEU A 231 1.60 11.69 16.06
C LEU A 231 1.67 10.24 16.51
N LEU A 232 1.15 9.31 15.69
CA LEU A 232 1.15 7.88 15.95
C LEU A 232 1.98 7.15 14.90
N ASP A 233 2.88 6.27 15.37
CA ASP A 233 3.59 5.29 14.55
C ASP A 233 2.91 3.93 14.72
N GLY A 234 2.17 3.49 13.70
CA GLY A 234 1.45 2.23 13.68
C GLY A 234 2.25 1.06 13.09
N GLY A 235 3.51 1.31 12.73
CA GLY A 235 4.35 0.34 12.02
C GLY A 235 4.03 0.26 10.52
N HIS A 236 5.08 0.16 9.71
CA HIS A 236 5.01 0.19 8.25
C HIS A 236 4.06 -0.89 7.70
N PHE A 237 4.33 -2.14 8.04
CA PHE A 237 3.54 -3.28 7.58
C PHE A 237 2.04 -3.14 7.90
N ALA A 238 1.69 -2.79 9.14
CA ALA A 238 0.29 -2.74 9.56
C ALA A 238 -0.50 -1.60 8.91
N THR A 239 0.16 -0.50 8.54
CA THR A 239 -0.48 0.65 7.89
C THR A 239 -0.69 0.46 6.38
N GLU A 240 -0.03 -0.52 5.74
CA GLU A 240 -0.11 -0.77 4.30
C GLU A 240 -0.68 -2.14 3.93
N TYR A 241 -0.36 -3.20 4.69
CA TYR A 241 -0.74 -4.57 4.35
C TYR A 241 -2.26 -4.76 4.09
N PRO A 242 -3.17 -4.12 4.82
CA PRO A 242 -4.62 -4.24 4.55
C PRO A 242 -5.01 -3.81 3.13
N ALA A 243 -4.24 -2.94 2.50
CA ALA A 243 -4.50 -2.47 1.15
C ALA A 243 -4.33 -3.57 0.08
N MET A 244 -3.63 -4.65 0.38
CA MET A 244 -3.49 -5.77 -0.55
C MET A 244 -4.84 -6.44 -0.83
N GLU A 245 -5.69 -6.58 0.19
CA GLU A 245 -7.05 -7.08 -0.01
C GLU A 245 -7.91 -6.06 -0.77
N GLY A 246 -7.73 -4.76 -0.52
CA GLY A 246 -8.38 -3.69 -1.31
C GLY A 246 -8.01 -3.76 -2.79
N LEU A 247 -6.71 -3.89 -3.11
CA LEU A 247 -6.22 -4.06 -4.47
C LEU A 247 -6.77 -5.34 -5.12
N ARG A 248 -6.85 -6.46 -4.36
CA ARG A 248 -7.44 -7.70 -4.85
C ARG A 248 -8.89 -7.50 -5.30
N GLN A 249 -9.69 -6.83 -4.49
CA GLN A 249 -11.10 -6.57 -4.78
C GLN A 249 -11.28 -5.70 -6.02
N LEU A 250 -10.48 -4.64 -6.17
CA LEU A 250 -10.48 -3.77 -7.34
C LEU A 250 -10.09 -4.54 -8.61
N LEU A 251 -9.02 -5.34 -8.52
CA LEU A 251 -8.52 -6.13 -9.65
C LEU A 251 -9.52 -7.19 -10.08
N VAL A 252 -10.10 -7.95 -9.15
CA VAL A 252 -11.13 -8.97 -9.43
C VAL A 252 -12.34 -8.32 -10.10
N SER A 253 -12.84 -7.21 -9.57
CA SER A 253 -13.98 -6.50 -10.17
C SER A 253 -13.71 -6.03 -11.60
N SER A 254 -12.51 -5.53 -11.89
CA SER A 254 -12.11 -5.10 -13.23
C SER A 254 -11.94 -6.27 -14.20
N LEU A 255 -11.38 -7.40 -13.72
CA LEU A 255 -11.28 -8.63 -14.52
C LEU A 255 -12.64 -9.20 -14.88
N GLU A 256 -13.59 -9.24 -13.94
CA GLU A 256 -14.96 -9.69 -14.16
C GLU A 256 -15.69 -8.80 -15.19
N MET A 257 -15.58 -7.47 -15.05
CA MET A 257 -16.15 -6.52 -16.02
C MET A 257 -15.59 -6.71 -17.44
N SER A 258 -14.32 -7.12 -17.54
CA SER A 258 -13.63 -7.38 -18.80
C SER A 258 -13.79 -8.81 -19.31
N ALA A 259 -14.59 -9.66 -18.63
CA ALA A 259 -14.76 -11.09 -18.93
C ALA A 259 -13.42 -11.86 -19.03
N MET A 260 -12.44 -11.50 -18.21
CA MET A 260 -11.13 -12.15 -18.09
C MET A 260 -11.15 -13.13 -16.93
N ASP A 261 -10.90 -14.41 -17.21
CA ASP A 261 -10.85 -15.47 -16.19
C ASP A 261 -9.42 -15.61 -15.67
N VAL A 262 -9.13 -14.95 -14.54
CA VAL A 262 -7.83 -14.96 -13.87
C VAL A 262 -8.04 -15.13 -12.38
N GLN A 263 -7.35 -16.07 -11.77
CA GLN A 263 -7.35 -16.25 -10.32
C GLN A 263 -6.49 -15.18 -9.65
N VAL A 264 -7.00 -14.53 -8.61
CA VAL A 264 -6.28 -13.50 -7.85
C VAL A 264 -6.33 -13.82 -6.36
N GLN A 265 -5.17 -14.00 -5.75
CA GLN A 265 -5.04 -14.35 -4.33
C GLN A 265 -4.08 -13.39 -3.62
N CYS A 266 -4.43 -12.97 -2.39
CA CYS A 266 -3.50 -12.34 -1.49
C CYS A 266 -2.75 -13.39 -0.68
N ILE A 267 -1.42 -13.27 -0.59
CA ILE A 267 -0.61 -14.13 0.24
C ILE A 267 -0.49 -13.53 1.63
N HIS A 268 -0.65 -14.38 2.64
CA HIS A 268 -0.41 -13.96 4.01
C HIS A 268 1.07 -13.70 4.24
N GLN A 269 1.37 -12.52 4.78
CA GLN A 269 2.72 -12.12 5.18
C GLN A 269 2.69 -11.64 6.62
N GLU A 270 3.80 -11.84 7.32
CA GLU A 270 4.00 -11.38 8.69
C GLU A 270 4.86 -10.10 8.71
N PRO A 271 4.64 -9.21 9.68
CA PRO A 271 5.48 -8.02 9.81
C PRO A 271 6.95 -8.42 10.05
N PRO A 272 7.90 -7.79 9.31
CA PRO A 272 9.33 -8.12 9.45
C PRO A 272 9.91 -7.69 10.81
N LEU A 273 9.29 -6.71 11.45
CA LEU A 273 9.65 -6.24 12.78
C LEU A 273 8.61 -6.71 13.80
N ARG A 274 9.10 -7.09 15.00
CA ARG A 274 8.25 -7.53 16.11
C ARG A 274 8.82 -7.09 17.44
N LEU A 275 7.95 -6.91 18.42
CA LEU A 275 8.39 -6.64 19.79
C LEU A 275 9.16 -7.85 20.34
N VAL A 276 10.26 -7.58 21.01
CA VAL A 276 10.96 -8.59 21.81
C VAL A 276 10.20 -8.73 23.12
N ALA A 277 9.51 -9.87 23.30
CA ALA A 277 8.80 -10.15 24.54
C ALA A 277 9.82 -10.35 25.68
N GLY A 278 9.64 -9.63 26.79
CA GLY A 278 10.34 -9.90 28.05
C GLY A 278 11.77 -9.36 28.15
N ALA A 279 12.00 -8.11 27.72
CA ALA A 279 13.17 -7.36 28.18
C ALA A 279 12.91 -6.74 29.55
#